data_d14b1ea9344dd1415da330d07ea38a24
#
_entry.id   d14b1ea9344dd1415da330d07ea38a24
#
_cell.length_a   1.000
_cell.length_b   1.000
_cell.length_c   1.000
_cell.angle_alpha   90.00
_cell.angle_beta   90.00
_cell.angle_gamma   90.00
#
_symmetry.space_group_name_H-M   'P 1'
#
loop_
_entity.id
_entity.type
_entity.pdbx_description
1 polymer ?
#
loop_
_entity_poly.entity_id
_entity_poly.type
_entity_poly.pdbx_seq_one_letter_code
_entity_poly.pdbx_strand_id
1 'polypeptide(L)'
;RLSQHIPDDHKLETKSLAAALEIDEELAQTINVFPELFHCSGFAVFGSATLDGKLYHGRVLDYMTTIGLQDAATNFVVSVHGKIPFANVGYAGFIGSVTGMNDQAISLGEMGGHGEGKWDGVPMATLMRRALEECSTLDEVKTLWESSPRTCEYYYVFADGKTNEAVGVAATPD
;
A
#
# COMPACT_ATOMS: atom_id res chain seq x y z
N ARG A 1 11.48 13.32 -9.64
CA ARG A 1 10.66 12.50 -10.59
C ARG A 1 9.41 11.96 -9.90
N LEU A 2 9.55 11.19 -8.80
CA LEU A 2 8.41 10.54 -8.14
C LEU A 2 7.35 11.53 -7.66
N SER A 3 7.73 12.70 -7.18
CA SER A 3 6.81 13.68 -6.58
C SER A 3 5.69 14.14 -7.52
N GLN A 4 5.90 14.13 -8.83
CA GLN A 4 4.85 14.50 -9.81
C GLN A 4 3.70 13.49 -9.89
N HIS A 5 3.91 12.27 -9.43
CA HIS A 5 2.94 11.18 -9.43
C HIS A 5 2.23 10.99 -8.07
N ILE A 6 2.62 11.75 -7.04
CA ILE A 6 2.00 11.70 -5.71
C ILE A 6 0.81 12.67 -5.69
N PRO A 7 -0.38 12.26 -5.23
CA PRO A 7 -1.53 13.14 -5.06
C PRO A 7 -1.21 14.37 -4.18
N ASP A 8 -1.85 15.50 -4.46
CA ASP A 8 -1.55 16.75 -3.76
C ASP A 8 -1.97 16.71 -2.28
N ASP A 9 -3.04 15.99 -1.94
CA ASP A 9 -3.44 15.74 -0.56
C ASP A 9 -2.40 14.93 0.21
N HIS A 10 -1.81 13.90 -0.40
CA HIS A 10 -0.71 13.12 0.21
C HIS A 10 0.58 13.96 0.36
N LYS A 11 0.88 14.84 -0.60
CA LYS A 11 2.00 15.80 -0.46
C LYS A 11 1.76 16.75 0.71
N LEU A 12 0.54 17.27 0.85
CA LEU A 12 0.18 18.16 1.94
C LEU A 12 0.30 17.47 3.30
N GLU A 13 -0.11 16.22 3.40
CA GLU A 13 0.04 15.40 4.60
C GLU A 13 1.52 15.20 4.95
N THR A 14 2.37 14.84 3.96
CA THR A 14 3.83 14.71 4.15
C THR A 14 4.47 16.02 4.60
N LYS A 15 4.07 17.15 4.01
CA LYS A 15 4.56 18.48 4.40
C LYS A 15 4.15 18.84 5.83
N SER A 16 2.91 18.52 6.20
CA SER A 16 2.41 18.78 7.56
C SER A 16 3.13 17.91 8.58
N LEU A 17 3.42 16.66 8.24
CA LEU A 17 4.22 15.76 9.07
C LEU A 17 5.66 16.30 9.25
N ALA A 18 6.31 16.71 8.17
CA ALA A 18 7.66 17.29 8.21
C ALA A 18 7.72 18.53 9.14
N ALA A 19 6.73 19.41 9.00
CA ALA A 19 6.63 20.60 9.85
C ALA A 19 6.39 20.26 11.33
N ALA A 20 5.55 19.27 11.63
CA ALA A 20 5.26 18.83 12.99
C ALA A 20 6.47 18.17 13.68
N LEU A 21 7.32 17.50 12.91
CA LEU A 21 8.53 16.83 13.39
C LEU A 21 9.78 17.71 13.31
N GLU A 22 9.66 18.95 12.79
CA GLU A 22 10.78 19.87 12.56
C GLU A 22 11.92 19.24 11.72
N ILE A 23 11.56 18.42 10.72
CA ILE A 23 12.49 17.81 9.77
C ILE A 23 12.30 18.41 8.37
N ASP A 24 13.32 18.19 7.53
CA ASP A 24 13.27 18.60 6.13
C ASP A 24 12.16 17.87 5.35
N GLU A 25 11.43 18.59 4.48
CA GLU A 25 10.31 18.05 3.71
C GLU A 25 10.79 16.99 2.69
N GLU A 26 11.96 17.18 2.08
CA GLU A 26 12.54 16.22 1.12
C GLU A 26 12.94 14.93 1.83
N LEU A 27 13.44 15.03 3.07
CA LEU A 27 13.71 13.88 3.92
C LEU A 27 12.41 13.11 4.23
N ALA A 28 11.34 13.80 4.62
CA ALA A 28 10.05 13.18 4.90
C ALA A 28 9.48 12.47 3.65
N GLN A 29 9.60 13.09 2.48
CA GLN A 29 9.20 12.48 1.21
C GLN A 29 10.06 11.26 0.88
N THR A 30 11.35 11.32 1.09
CA THR A 30 12.29 10.22 0.82
C THR A 30 11.98 9.01 1.70
N ILE A 31 11.72 9.22 2.99
CA ILE A 31 11.31 8.15 3.92
C ILE A 31 10.02 7.47 3.43
N ASN A 32 9.10 8.22 2.86
CA ASN A 32 7.81 7.68 2.40
C ASN A 32 7.90 6.90 1.06
N VAL A 33 9.00 6.98 0.34
CA VAL A 33 9.27 6.16 -0.86
C VAL A 33 10.29 5.04 -0.60
N PHE A 34 10.90 5.00 0.58
CA PHE A 34 11.88 3.99 0.96
C PHE A 34 11.36 2.53 0.93
N PRO A 35 10.08 2.23 1.21
CA PRO A 35 9.53 0.88 1.10
C PRO A 35 9.68 0.20 -0.26
N GLU A 36 10.00 0.95 -1.31
CA GLU A 36 10.27 0.44 -2.66
C GLU A 36 11.45 -0.57 -2.75
N LEU A 37 12.14 -0.89 -1.63
CA LEU A 37 13.39 -1.67 -1.63
C LEU A 37 13.31 -3.02 -0.90
N PHE A 38 12.12 -3.49 -0.43
CA PHE A 38 12.03 -4.62 0.50
C PHE A 38 11.17 -5.77 0.00
N HIS A 39 11.37 -6.96 0.61
CA HIS A 39 10.67 -8.21 0.30
C HIS A 39 9.61 -8.53 1.35
N CYS A 40 8.57 -9.25 0.93
CA CYS A 40 7.44 -9.61 1.76
C CYS A 40 6.82 -10.91 1.29
N SER A 41 5.87 -11.46 2.07
CA SER A 41 5.08 -12.62 1.71
C SER A 41 3.59 -12.32 1.84
N GLY A 42 2.76 -12.90 0.98
CA GLY A 42 1.31 -12.72 1.03
C GLY A 42 0.56 -13.92 0.47
N PHE A 43 -0.65 -14.13 0.97
CA PHE A 43 -1.54 -15.19 0.49
C PHE A 43 -3.01 -14.81 0.69
N ALA A 44 -3.88 -15.42 -0.10
CA ALA A 44 -5.31 -15.45 0.16
C ALA A 44 -5.82 -16.89 0.05
N VAL A 45 -6.63 -17.31 1.02
CA VAL A 45 -7.29 -18.62 1.02
C VAL A 45 -8.79 -18.44 1.25
N PHE A 46 -9.62 -19.19 0.53
CA PHE A 46 -11.06 -19.05 0.57
C PHE A 46 -11.80 -20.30 0.05
N GLY A 47 -13.11 -20.32 0.16
CA GLY A 47 -13.95 -21.41 -0.32
C GLY A 47 -13.63 -22.73 0.37
N SER A 48 -13.39 -23.81 -0.38
CA SER A 48 -13.10 -25.14 0.16
C SER A 48 -11.73 -25.26 0.88
N ALA A 49 -10.88 -24.26 0.77
CA ALA A 49 -9.59 -24.19 1.47
C ALA A 49 -9.70 -23.69 2.92
N THR A 50 -10.89 -23.25 3.34
CA THR A 50 -11.17 -22.74 4.69
C THR A 50 -12.34 -23.49 5.30
N LEU A 51 -12.34 -23.67 6.64
CA LEU A 51 -13.38 -24.42 7.35
C LEU A 51 -14.77 -23.80 7.24
N ASP A 52 -14.83 -22.47 7.15
CA ASP A 52 -16.07 -21.70 7.12
C ASP A 52 -16.39 -21.09 5.74
N GLY A 53 -15.57 -21.43 4.74
CA GLY A 53 -15.72 -20.93 3.38
C GLY A 53 -15.34 -19.45 3.21
N LYS A 54 -14.93 -18.76 4.28
CA LYS A 54 -14.58 -17.34 4.24
C LYS A 54 -13.23 -17.10 3.63
N LEU A 55 -13.04 -15.89 3.14
CA LEU A 55 -11.75 -15.42 2.65
C LEU A 55 -10.88 -14.94 3.81
N TYR A 56 -9.65 -15.45 3.84
CA TYR A 56 -8.58 -14.99 4.72
C TYR A 56 -7.44 -14.47 3.85
N HIS A 57 -7.07 -13.22 4.08
CA HIS A 57 -5.94 -12.59 3.42
C HIS A 57 -4.85 -12.34 4.46
N GLY A 58 -3.69 -12.95 4.26
CA GLY A 58 -2.53 -12.79 5.12
C GLY A 58 -1.38 -12.11 4.40
N ARG A 59 -0.67 -11.24 5.09
CA ARG A 59 0.53 -10.56 4.60
C ARG A 59 1.57 -10.45 5.70
N VAL A 60 2.82 -10.72 5.37
CA VAL A 60 3.97 -10.60 6.27
C VAL A 60 4.94 -9.58 5.69
N LEU A 61 5.34 -8.62 6.52
CA LEU A 61 6.31 -7.58 6.19
C LEU A 61 7.68 -8.00 6.70
N ASP A 62 8.59 -8.34 5.78
CA ASP A 62 9.94 -8.80 6.10
C ASP A 62 10.94 -7.64 5.99
N TYR A 63 11.01 -6.80 7.03
CA TYR A 63 11.94 -5.68 7.08
C TYR A 63 13.07 -5.92 8.07
N MET A 64 14.18 -5.20 7.86
CA MET A 64 15.35 -5.25 8.74
C MET A 64 15.03 -4.68 10.11
N THR A 65 15.13 -5.51 11.14
CA THR A 65 14.95 -5.08 12.54
C THR A 65 16.14 -4.27 13.07
N THR A 66 17.29 -4.33 12.39
CA THR A 66 18.52 -3.62 12.80
C THR A 66 18.42 -2.10 12.73
N ILE A 67 17.45 -1.57 11.99
CA ILE A 67 17.19 -0.11 11.87
C ILE A 67 16.13 0.39 12.85
N GLY A 68 15.58 -0.49 13.71
CA GLY A 68 14.60 -0.11 14.74
C GLY A 68 13.18 0.12 14.21
N LEU A 69 12.89 -0.27 12.97
CA LEU A 69 11.60 0.01 12.34
C LEU A 69 10.42 -0.64 13.08
N GLN A 70 10.64 -1.80 13.70
CA GLN A 70 9.65 -2.51 14.51
C GLN A 70 9.15 -1.67 15.71
N ASP A 71 9.97 -0.74 16.21
CA ASP A 71 9.62 0.12 17.36
C ASP A 71 8.63 1.23 16.93
N ALA A 72 8.58 1.52 15.63
CA ALA A 72 7.64 2.47 15.02
C ALA A 72 6.38 1.80 14.44
N ALA A 73 6.23 0.47 14.56
CA ALA A 73 5.09 -0.26 14.01
C ALA A 73 3.77 0.28 14.60
N THR A 74 2.82 0.61 13.74
CA THR A 74 1.60 1.31 14.13
C THR A 74 0.43 0.89 13.23
N ASN A 75 -0.74 0.71 13.85
CA ASN A 75 -2.00 0.55 13.15
C ASN A 75 -2.73 1.87 13.09
N PHE A 76 -3.05 2.31 11.88
CA PHE A 76 -3.82 3.52 11.64
C PHE A 76 -5.26 3.19 11.27
N VAL A 77 -6.21 3.94 11.79
CA VAL A 77 -7.56 4.03 11.26
C VAL A 77 -7.70 5.41 10.64
N VAL A 78 -7.80 5.44 9.32
CA VAL A 78 -7.78 6.69 8.54
C VAL A 78 -9.18 6.98 8.03
N SER A 79 -9.67 8.19 8.25
CA SER A 79 -10.93 8.68 7.73
C SER A 79 -10.74 10.10 7.20
N VAL A 80 -10.72 10.23 5.88
CA VAL A 80 -10.58 11.50 5.17
C VAL A 80 -11.91 11.85 4.50
N HIS A 81 -12.29 13.11 4.58
CA HIS A 81 -13.54 13.56 3.94
C HIS A 81 -13.54 13.28 2.44
N GLY A 82 -14.60 12.63 1.95
CA GLY A 82 -14.75 12.26 0.54
C GLY A 82 -13.93 11.04 0.10
N LYS A 83 -13.28 10.33 1.03
CA LYS A 83 -12.54 9.09 0.77
C LYS A 83 -13.15 7.93 1.54
N ILE A 84 -12.88 6.70 1.12
CA ILE A 84 -13.28 5.50 1.84
C ILE A 84 -12.40 5.37 3.10
N PRO A 85 -12.98 5.21 4.29
CA PRO A 85 -12.22 4.93 5.50
C PRO A 85 -11.46 3.60 5.39
N PHE A 86 -10.28 3.52 5.98
CA PHE A 86 -9.47 2.30 5.93
C PHE A 86 -8.62 2.10 7.19
N ALA A 87 -8.25 0.86 7.44
CA ALA A 87 -7.22 0.49 8.39
C ALA A 87 -5.92 0.21 7.63
N ASN A 88 -4.82 0.74 8.15
CA ASN A 88 -3.48 0.61 7.58
C ASN A 88 -2.52 0.07 8.63
N VAL A 89 -1.79 -0.96 8.29
CA VAL A 89 -0.71 -1.50 9.12
C VAL A 89 0.62 -1.02 8.54
N GLY A 90 1.31 -0.19 9.27
CA GLY A 90 2.54 0.45 8.80
C GLY A 90 3.40 0.95 9.96
N TYR A 91 4.01 2.10 9.78
CA TYR A 91 4.94 2.70 10.72
C TYR A 91 4.61 4.15 10.98
N ALA A 92 4.87 4.63 12.18
CA ALA A 92 4.73 6.04 12.51
C ALA A 92 5.56 6.90 11.53
N GLY A 93 4.92 7.91 10.94
CA GLY A 93 5.53 8.77 9.91
C GLY A 93 5.43 8.24 8.47
N PHE A 94 4.94 7.01 8.26
CA PHE A 94 4.71 6.46 6.94
C PHE A 94 3.28 6.73 6.47
N ILE A 95 3.14 7.57 5.45
CA ILE A 95 1.86 8.06 4.93
C ILE A 95 1.24 7.10 3.91
N GLY A 96 2.06 6.37 3.16
CA GLY A 96 1.63 5.35 2.21
C GLY A 96 1.03 4.13 2.87
N SER A 97 0.74 3.10 2.08
CA SER A 97 0.27 1.80 2.56
C SER A 97 1.08 0.67 1.93
N VAL A 98 1.32 -0.37 2.70
CA VAL A 98 1.87 -1.66 2.24
C VAL A 98 0.96 -2.82 2.65
N THR A 99 0.08 -2.59 3.62
CA THR A 99 -0.91 -3.54 4.12
C THR A 99 -2.12 -2.78 4.64
N GLY A 100 -3.30 -3.04 4.12
CA GLY A 100 -4.49 -2.35 4.61
C GLY A 100 -5.78 -3.00 4.14
N MET A 101 -6.86 -2.56 4.76
CA MET A 101 -8.22 -2.93 4.39
C MET A 101 -9.14 -1.72 4.56
N ASN A 102 -10.00 -1.48 3.59
CA ASN A 102 -10.95 -0.38 3.65
C ASN A 102 -12.35 -0.83 4.11
N ASP A 103 -13.21 0.14 4.37
CA ASP A 103 -14.60 -0.05 4.84
C ASP A 103 -15.50 -0.73 3.79
N GLN A 104 -15.04 -0.83 2.53
CA GLN A 104 -15.67 -1.61 1.46
C GLN A 104 -15.14 -3.04 1.36
N ALA A 105 -14.47 -3.54 2.42
CA ALA A 105 -13.89 -4.88 2.52
C ALA A 105 -12.88 -5.22 1.39
N ILE A 106 -12.27 -4.22 0.78
CA ILE A 106 -11.11 -4.40 -0.09
C ILE A 106 -9.86 -4.46 0.78
N SER A 107 -9.11 -5.55 0.69
CA SER A 107 -7.84 -5.70 1.38
C SER A 107 -6.68 -5.87 0.40
N LEU A 108 -5.56 -5.23 0.71
CA LEU A 108 -4.39 -5.14 -0.14
C LEU A 108 -3.14 -5.54 0.64
N GLY A 109 -2.29 -6.33 0.00
CA GLY A 109 -0.97 -6.71 0.49
C GLY A 109 0.04 -6.66 -0.64
N GLU A 110 1.15 -5.99 -0.40
CA GLU A 110 2.27 -5.86 -1.34
C GLU A 110 3.37 -6.87 -0.99
N MET A 111 4.07 -7.35 -1.98
CA MET A 111 5.29 -8.14 -1.88
C MET A 111 6.32 -7.59 -2.87
N GLY A 112 7.55 -7.34 -2.39
CA GLY A 112 8.62 -6.79 -3.23
C GLY A 112 8.99 -7.70 -4.40
N GLY A 113 9.22 -7.11 -5.55
CA GLY A 113 9.77 -7.75 -6.74
C GLY A 113 11.30 -7.59 -6.84
N HIS A 114 11.88 -7.79 -8.01
CA HIS A 114 13.34 -7.70 -8.21
C HIS A 114 13.89 -6.27 -8.35
N GLY A 115 13.05 -5.25 -8.24
CA GLY A 115 13.49 -3.87 -8.03
C GLY A 115 14.10 -3.13 -9.21
N GLU A 116 14.36 -3.77 -10.34
CA GLU A 116 14.75 -3.06 -11.56
C GLU A 116 13.52 -2.41 -12.18
N GLY A 117 13.49 -1.08 -12.19
CA GLY A 117 12.34 -0.34 -12.63
C GLY A 117 12.69 0.95 -13.36
N LYS A 118 11.66 1.59 -13.90
CA LYS A 118 11.79 2.86 -14.62
C LYS A 118 11.81 4.07 -13.69
N TRP A 119 11.41 3.92 -12.44
CA TRP A 119 11.38 4.94 -11.38
C TRP A 119 10.70 6.27 -11.79
N ASP A 120 9.84 6.23 -12.80
CA ASP A 120 9.04 7.36 -13.27
C ASP A 120 7.56 6.97 -13.31
N GLY A 121 6.99 6.83 -12.13
CA GLY A 121 5.62 6.39 -11.93
C GLY A 121 5.13 6.71 -10.53
N VAL A 122 3.91 6.27 -10.24
CA VAL A 122 3.32 6.37 -8.90
C VAL A 122 4.07 5.44 -7.97
N PRO A 123 4.62 5.93 -6.84
CA PRO A 123 5.24 5.07 -5.84
C PRO A 123 4.25 3.98 -5.37
N MET A 124 4.73 2.76 -5.18
CA MET A 124 3.92 1.60 -4.80
C MET A 124 3.05 1.90 -3.58
N ALA A 125 3.64 2.44 -2.52
CA ALA A 125 2.92 2.73 -1.28
C ALA A 125 1.84 3.81 -1.45
N THR A 126 2.05 4.77 -2.35
CA THR A 126 1.05 5.78 -2.74
C THR A 126 -0.09 5.12 -3.52
N LEU A 127 0.22 4.22 -4.45
CA LEU A 127 -0.79 3.51 -5.25
C LEU A 127 -1.66 2.60 -4.38
N MET A 128 -1.04 1.88 -3.43
CA MET A 128 -1.73 1.07 -2.44
C MET A 128 -2.70 1.90 -1.59
N ARG A 129 -2.25 3.03 -1.06
CA ARG A 129 -3.10 3.94 -0.28
C ARG A 129 -4.26 4.48 -1.12
N ARG A 130 -4.01 4.91 -2.35
CA ARG A 130 -5.06 5.35 -3.28
C ARG A 130 -6.13 4.29 -3.47
N ALA A 131 -5.75 3.03 -3.66
CA ALA A 131 -6.71 1.94 -3.80
C ALA A 131 -7.58 1.76 -2.54
N LEU A 132 -7.01 1.90 -1.34
CA LEU A 132 -7.78 1.86 -0.10
C LEU A 132 -8.76 3.04 0.02
N GLU A 133 -8.38 4.22 -0.45
CA GLU A 133 -9.19 5.43 -0.40
C GLU A 133 -10.26 5.52 -1.50
N GLU A 134 -10.03 4.89 -2.66
CA GLU A 134 -10.77 5.16 -3.90
C GLU A 134 -11.52 3.94 -4.45
N CYS A 135 -11.10 2.70 -4.12
CA CYS A 135 -11.65 1.49 -4.73
C CYS A 135 -12.62 0.74 -3.81
N SER A 136 -13.77 0.38 -4.35
CA SER A 136 -14.82 -0.38 -3.68
C SER A 136 -14.92 -1.83 -4.16
N THR A 137 -14.25 -2.19 -5.27
CA THR A 137 -14.28 -3.50 -5.90
C THR A 137 -12.90 -3.94 -6.38
N LEU A 138 -12.69 -5.25 -6.59
CA LEU A 138 -11.45 -5.77 -7.19
C LEU A 138 -11.22 -5.24 -8.61
N ASP A 139 -12.27 -5.03 -9.38
CA ASP A 139 -12.14 -4.52 -10.74
C ASP A 139 -11.68 -3.05 -10.76
N GLU A 140 -12.14 -2.24 -9.81
CA GLU A 140 -11.62 -0.87 -9.63
C GLU A 140 -10.14 -0.89 -9.23
N VAL A 141 -9.71 -1.79 -8.34
CA VAL A 141 -8.30 -1.95 -7.97
C VAL A 141 -7.47 -2.32 -9.21
N LYS A 142 -7.89 -3.33 -9.98
CA LYS A 142 -7.19 -3.74 -11.21
C LYS A 142 -7.09 -2.59 -12.21
N THR A 143 -8.18 -1.87 -12.45
CA THR A 143 -8.23 -0.70 -13.34
C THR A 143 -7.28 0.40 -12.88
N LEU A 144 -7.20 0.65 -11.57
CA LEU A 144 -6.26 1.62 -11.02
C LEU A 144 -4.80 1.23 -11.31
N TRP A 145 -4.44 -0.06 -11.16
CA TRP A 145 -3.10 -0.57 -11.49
C TRP A 145 -2.79 -0.49 -12.98
N GLU A 146 -3.72 -0.89 -13.83
CA GLU A 146 -3.55 -0.88 -15.28
C GLU A 146 -3.42 0.53 -15.85
N SER A 147 -4.13 1.50 -15.28
CA SER A 147 -4.13 2.91 -15.75
C SER A 147 -3.02 3.77 -15.15
N SER A 148 -2.33 3.29 -14.11
CA SER A 148 -1.29 4.06 -13.43
C SER A 148 0.10 3.70 -13.94
N PRO A 149 0.97 4.69 -14.26
CA PRO A 149 2.39 4.41 -14.46
C PRO A 149 3.00 3.92 -13.16
N ARG A 150 3.72 2.82 -13.19
CA ARG A 150 4.33 2.18 -12.00
C ARG A 150 5.84 2.38 -11.98
N THR A 151 6.43 2.34 -10.79
CA THR A 151 7.88 2.59 -10.59
C THR A 151 8.73 1.39 -10.94
N CYS A 152 8.40 0.21 -10.41
CA CYS A 152 9.16 -1.01 -10.59
C CYS A 152 8.28 -2.25 -10.46
N GLU A 153 8.87 -3.43 -10.56
CA GLU A 153 8.15 -4.69 -10.43
C GLU A 153 7.79 -4.94 -8.97
N TYR A 154 6.51 -5.23 -8.74
CA TYR A 154 5.96 -5.68 -7.46
C TYR A 154 4.96 -6.81 -7.66
N TYR A 155 4.80 -7.62 -6.62
CA TYR A 155 3.73 -8.59 -6.50
C TYR A 155 2.69 -8.11 -5.50
N TYR A 156 1.43 -8.46 -5.75
CA TYR A 156 0.33 -8.06 -4.86
C TYR A 156 -0.63 -9.21 -4.65
N VAL A 157 -1.28 -9.22 -3.50
CA VAL A 157 -2.55 -9.92 -3.29
C VAL A 157 -3.61 -8.85 -3.04
N PHE A 158 -4.65 -8.87 -3.86
CA PHE A 158 -5.85 -8.07 -3.67
C PHE A 158 -7.02 -8.98 -3.36
N ALA A 159 -7.86 -8.60 -2.41
CA ALA A 159 -9.00 -9.41 -2.02
C ALA A 159 -10.23 -8.54 -1.76
N ASP A 160 -11.41 -9.07 -2.08
CA ASP A 160 -12.71 -8.48 -1.84
C ASP A 160 -13.53 -9.40 -0.91
N GLY A 161 -13.71 -8.96 0.32
CA GLY A 161 -14.47 -9.72 1.32
C GLY A 161 -15.98 -9.78 1.05
N LYS A 162 -16.52 -8.91 0.18
CA LYS A 162 -17.96 -8.95 -0.20
C LYS A 162 -18.25 -10.06 -1.19
N THR A 163 -17.33 -10.31 -2.14
CA THR A 163 -17.47 -11.34 -3.16
C THR A 163 -16.79 -12.64 -2.78
N ASN A 164 -15.97 -12.63 -1.74
CA ASN A 164 -15.12 -13.75 -1.30
C ASN A 164 -14.13 -14.17 -2.40
N GLU A 165 -13.55 -13.18 -3.09
CA GLU A 165 -12.62 -13.36 -4.20
C GLU A 165 -11.27 -12.71 -3.90
N ALA A 166 -10.22 -13.27 -4.46
CA ALA A 166 -8.89 -12.70 -4.40
C ALA A 166 -8.11 -12.95 -5.69
N VAL A 167 -7.14 -12.09 -5.95
CA VAL A 167 -6.24 -12.19 -7.10
C VAL A 167 -4.80 -11.91 -6.69
N GLY A 168 -3.87 -12.76 -7.15
CA GLY A 168 -2.44 -12.49 -7.14
C GLY A 168 -2.05 -11.74 -8.41
N VAL A 169 -1.30 -10.65 -8.28
CA VAL A 169 -0.89 -9.79 -9.39
C VAL A 169 0.62 -9.64 -9.39
N ALA A 170 1.24 -9.86 -10.54
CA ALA A 170 2.59 -9.41 -10.85
C ALA A 170 2.47 -8.14 -11.70
N ALA A 171 2.96 -7.02 -11.20
CA ALA A 171 2.87 -5.74 -11.88
C ALA A 171 4.26 -5.20 -12.19
N THR A 172 4.54 -5.02 -13.47
CA THR A 172 5.76 -4.42 -14.00
C THR A 172 5.54 -2.93 -14.30
N PRO A 173 6.60 -2.12 -14.53
CA PRO A 173 6.46 -0.72 -14.94
C PRO A 173 5.74 -0.54 -16.29
N ASP A 174 5.75 -1.56 -17.14
CA ASP A 174 5.16 -1.59 -18.50
C ASP A 174 3.81 -2.28 -18.54
#